data_ba8e87791d8fd19a31162a3f269bd56f
#
_entry.id   ba8e87791d8fd19a31162a3f269bd56f
#
_cell.length_a   1.000
_cell.length_b   1.000
_cell.length_c   1.000
_cell.angle_alpha   90.00
_cell.angle_beta   90.00
_cell.angle_gamma   90.00
#
_symmetry.space_group_name_H-M   'P 1'
#
loop_
_entity.id
_entity.type
_entity.pdbx_description
1 polymer ?
#
loop_
_entity_poly.entity_id
_entity_poly.type
_entity_poly.pdbx_seq_one_letter_code
_entity_poly.pdbx_strand_id
1 'polypeptide(L)'
;MPSVKSPVLLETKLPGIKPYSRGKVRDLYEVGDQLLVVATDRLSAFDVVMREGIPDKGRVLTQLSCFWFDFIQDWIPHHFLTAQLADYPRELRSFADQLAGRSMLVEKARPFPIECVVRGYLAGSGLKEYRATRTVCGIKLPAGLSDGSRLEEPIFTPATKAVAGHDENITWEETVSRIGEEHATKLRGLSMDLYRKARAYAEGRGIIIADTKFEWGLREGRIVLIDEVLTPDSSRFWPLADYAPGKPQPSFDKQFVRDYLESLHWNKQPPPPPLPSDVVEKTSEKYREAFRLLTGHPLD
;
A
#
# COMPACT_ATOMS: atom_id res chain seq x y z
N MET A 1 -14.24 -18.75 20.39
CA MET A 1 -13.03 -18.74 21.22
C MET A 1 -12.39 -17.38 21.05
N PRO A 2 -11.85 -16.71 22.09
CA PRO A 2 -11.11 -15.49 21.91
C PRO A 2 -9.90 -15.79 21.02
N SER A 3 -9.75 -15.06 19.91
CA SER A 3 -8.59 -15.20 19.04
C SER A 3 -7.33 -14.88 19.84
N VAL A 4 -6.39 -15.80 19.91
CA VAL A 4 -5.07 -15.54 20.48
C VAL A 4 -4.46 -14.45 19.63
N LYS A 5 -4.34 -13.23 20.19
CA LYS A 5 -3.69 -12.11 19.49
C LYS A 5 -2.26 -12.52 19.19
N SER A 6 -1.89 -12.53 17.91
CA SER A 6 -0.50 -12.78 17.53
C SER A 6 0.41 -11.72 18.15
N PRO A 7 1.61 -12.08 18.62
CA PRO A 7 2.54 -11.09 19.14
C PRO A 7 2.88 -10.05 18.07
N VAL A 8 2.92 -8.78 18.46
CA VAL A 8 3.27 -7.65 17.57
C VAL A 8 4.75 -7.75 17.19
N LEU A 9 5.04 -7.74 15.89
CA LEU A 9 6.38 -7.77 15.34
C LEU A 9 6.78 -6.37 14.83
N LEU A 10 7.64 -5.67 15.59
CA LEU A 10 8.14 -4.36 15.19
C LEU A 10 9.45 -4.42 14.40
N GLU A 11 10.22 -5.47 14.59
CA GLU A 11 11.53 -5.66 13.97
C GLU A 11 11.80 -7.14 13.79
N THR A 12 12.30 -7.51 12.61
CA THR A 12 12.78 -8.88 12.38
C THR A 12 14.24 -9.03 12.80
N LYS A 13 14.57 -10.21 13.34
CA LYS A 13 15.94 -10.61 13.68
C LYS A 13 16.20 -11.97 13.07
N LEU A 14 16.91 -11.99 11.93
CA LEU A 14 17.24 -13.17 11.14
C LEU A 14 18.75 -13.35 11.10
N PRO A 15 19.39 -13.87 12.17
CA PRO A 15 20.85 -14.08 12.21
C PRO A 15 21.31 -14.95 11.04
N GLY A 16 22.37 -14.53 10.37
CA GLY A 16 22.94 -15.23 9.22
C GLY A 16 22.30 -14.88 7.87
N ILE A 17 21.17 -14.17 7.86
CA ILE A 17 20.55 -13.68 6.62
C ILE A 17 20.97 -12.21 6.41
N LYS A 18 21.48 -11.91 5.22
CA LYS A 18 21.99 -10.57 4.90
C LYS A 18 20.84 -9.56 4.79
N PRO A 19 20.80 -8.51 5.64
CA PRO A 19 19.83 -7.44 5.49
C PRO A 19 20.09 -6.69 4.18
N TYR A 20 19.03 -6.39 3.44
CA TYR A 20 19.06 -5.57 2.23
C TYR A 20 18.70 -4.12 2.55
N SER A 21 17.54 -3.92 3.18
CA SER A 21 17.11 -2.60 3.65
C SER A 21 16.03 -2.72 4.73
N ARG A 22 15.85 -1.65 5.48
CA ARG A 22 14.73 -1.51 6.43
C ARG A 22 13.97 -0.25 6.11
N GLY A 23 12.71 -0.42 5.71
CA GLY A 23 11.78 0.67 5.48
C GLY A 23 10.97 1.04 6.72
N LYS A 24 10.02 1.97 6.53
CA LYS A 24 9.12 2.44 7.61
C LYS A 24 8.26 1.31 8.19
N VAL A 25 7.86 0.33 7.36
CA VAL A 25 6.93 -0.75 7.73
C VAL A 25 7.39 -2.15 7.31
N ARG A 26 8.46 -2.28 6.52
CA ARG A 26 8.97 -3.55 6.01
C ARG A 26 10.45 -3.70 6.25
N ASP A 27 10.87 -4.95 6.47
CA ASP A 27 12.27 -5.35 6.51
C ASP A 27 12.56 -6.24 5.29
N LEU A 28 13.63 -5.96 4.56
CA LEU A 28 14.04 -6.70 3.37
C LEU A 28 15.37 -7.38 3.60
N TYR A 29 15.50 -8.62 3.10
CA TYR A 29 16.72 -9.42 3.19
C TYR A 29 17.11 -10.00 1.84
N GLU A 30 18.41 -10.15 1.61
CA GLU A 30 18.93 -10.86 0.43
C GLU A 30 18.89 -12.37 0.65
N VAL A 31 18.34 -13.10 -0.32
CA VAL A 31 18.25 -14.56 -0.33
C VAL A 31 18.68 -15.04 -1.72
N GLY A 32 19.99 -15.22 -1.90
CA GLY A 32 20.55 -15.49 -3.23
C GLY A 32 20.29 -14.32 -4.20
N ASP A 33 19.68 -14.64 -5.32
CA ASP A 33 19.22 -13.68 -6.34
C ASP A 33 17.81 -13.10 -6.09
N GLN A 34 17.18 -13.50 -4.99
CA GLN A 34 15.84 -13.10 -4.57
C GLN A 34 15.90 -12.10 -3.41
N LEU A 35 14.74 -11.56 -3.05
CA LEU A 35 14.52 -10.81 -1.81
C LEU A 35 13.44 -11.50 -0.97
N LEU A 36 13.68 -11.56 0.34
CA LEU A 36 12.65 -11.81 1.32
C LEU A 36 12.10 -10.46 1.78
N VAL A 37 10.82 -10.22 1.56
CA VAL A 37 10.08 -9.05 2.01
C VAL A 37 9.28 -9.43 3.24
N VAL A 38 9.52 -8.78 4.38
CA VAL A 38 8.79 -9.03 5.61
C VAL A 38 7.99 -7.80 6.00
N ALA A 39 6.67 -7.89 5.98
CA ALA A 39 5.79 -6.85 6.49
C ALA A 39 5.72 -6.95 8.02
N THR A 40 6.15 -5.88 8.69
CA THR A 40 6.07 -5.77 10.15
C THR A 40 4.74 -5.15 10.58
N ASP A 41 4.50 -5.15 11.88
CA ASP A 41 3.32 -4.50 12.45
C ASP A 41 3.56 -3.00 12.73
N ARG A 42 4.72 -2.44 12.30
CA ARG A 42 4.95 -1.00 12.37
C ARG A 42 3.90 -0.24 11.57
N LEU A 43 3.43 0.85 12.12
CA LEU A 43 2.58 1.82 11.44
C LEU A 43 3.37 3.10 11.18
N SER A 44 3.27 3.64 9.98
CA SER A 44 3.77 4.98 9.66
C SER A 44 2.62 5.88 9.26
N ALA A 45 2.52 7.04 9.90
CA ALA A 45 1.59 8.10 9.54
C ALA A 45 2.33 9.43 9.45
N PHE A 46 2.06 10.22 8.42
CA PHE A 46 2.78 11.48 8.13
C PHE A 46 4.31 11.29 8.07
N ASP A 47 4.76 10.16 7.50
CA ASP A 47 6.16 9.73 7.39
C ASP A 47 6.88 9.45 8.71
N VAL A 48 6.19 9.51 9.83
CA VAL A 48 6.72 9.15 11.14
C VAL A 48 6.24 7.76 11.54
N VAL A 49 7.17 6.90 11.95
CA VAL A 49 6.86 5.56 12.46
C VAL A 49 6.35 5.69 13.90
N MET A 50 5.17 5.13 14.17
CA MET A 50 4.57 5.11 15.50
C MET A 50 5.34 4.13 16.41
N ARG A 51 5.28 4.35 17.73
CA ARG A 51 5.91 3.47 18.72
C ARG A 51 5.18 2.15 18.84
N GLU A 52 3.86 2.22 18.80
CA GLU A 52 2.98 1.07 18.90
C GLU A 52 2.84 0.40 17.53
N GLY A 53 2.92 -0.94 17.51
CA GLY A 53 2.56 -1.72 16.35
C GLY A 53 1.07 -2.04 16.32
N ILE A 54 0.55 -2.26 15.14
CA ILE A 54 -0.83 -2.68 14.94
C ILE A 54 -0.85 -4.21 14.80
N PRO A 55 -1.47 -4.95 15.75
CA PRO A 55 -1.54 -6.40 15.68
C PRO A 55 -2.08 -6.89 14.33
N ASP A 56 -1.49 -7.95 13.79
CA ASP A 56 -1.82 -8.59 12.51
C ASP A 56 -1.61 -7.73 11.25
N LYS A 57 -1.21 -6.47 11.38
CA LYS A 57 -1.04 -5.58 10.22
C LYS A 57 -0.12 -6.18 9.15
N GLY A 58 1.06 -6.67 9.54
CA GLY A 58 1.99 -7.27 8.60
C GLY A 58 1.42 -8.49 7.88
N ARG A 59 0.64 -9.31 8.59
CA ARG A 59 -0.04 -10.48 8.01
C ARG A 59 -1.11 -10.06 7.00
N VAL A 60 -1.94 -9.09 7.35
CA VAL A 60 -2.97 -8.55 6.44
C VAL A 60 -2.32 -8.02 5.16
N LEU A 61 -1.26 -7.20 5.27
CA LEU A 61 -0.61 -6.61 4.10
C LEU A 61 -0.03 -7.68 3.17
N THR A 62 0.67 -8.67 3.73
CA THR A 62 1.26 -9.74 2.92
C THR A 62 0.19 -10.61 2.27
N GLN A 63 -0.81 -11.08 3.04
CA GLN A 63 -1.82 -11.99 2.51
C GLN A 63 -2.74 -11.29 1.50
N LEU A 64 -3.04 -10.00 1.66
CA LEU A 64 -3.72 -9.22 0.62
C LEU A 64 -2.88 -9.07 -0.64
N SER A 65 -1.58 -8.81 -0.50
CA SER A 65 -0.69 -8.74 -1.66
C SER A 65 -0.65 -10.07 -2.40
N CYS A 66 -0.54 -11.21 -1.70
CA CYS A 66 -0.60 -12.54 -2.30
C CYS A 66 -1.92 -12.76 -3.05
N PHE A 67 -3.05 -12.44 -2.42
CA PHE A 67 -4.37 -12.53 -3.07
C PHE A 67 -4.43 -11.72 -4.37
N TRP A 68 -3.91 -10.50 -4.39
CA TRP A 68 -3.92 -9.69 -5.58
C TRP A 68 -2.91 -10.15 -6.63
N PHE A 69 -1.74 -10.67 -6.24
CA PHE A 69 -0.80 -11.28 -7.19
C PHE A 69 -1.42 -12.50 -7.87
N ASP A 70 -2.13 -13.36 -7.14
CA ASP A 70 -2.88 -14.47 -7.72
C ASP A 70 -3.99 -13.98 -8.68
N PHE A 71 -4.70 -12.93 -8.31
CA PHE A 71 -5.77 -12.34 -9.14
C PHE A 71 -5.26 -11.80 -10.49
N ILE A 72 -4.01 -11.35 -10.56
CA ILE A 72 -3.43 -10.73 -11.75
C ILE A 72 -2.45 -11.63 -12.51
N GLN A 73 -2.13 -12.82 -12.02
CA GLN A 73 -1.03 -13.67 -12.50
C GLN A 73 -1.05 -13.95 -14.02
N ASP A 74 -2.25 -14.02 -14.63
CA ASP A 74 -2.40 -14.37 -16.04
C ASP A 74 -2.21 -13.18 -17.01
N TRP A 75 -2.11 -11.94 -16.49
CA TRP A 75 -2.12 -10.76 -17.37
C TRP A 75 -1.19 -9.61 -16.96
N ILE A 76 -0.68 -9.60 -15.72
CA ILE A 76 0.35 -8.66 -15.28
C ILE A 76 1.56 -9.40 -14.77
N PRO A 77 2.73 -9.22 -15.39
CA PRO A 77 3.99 -9.72 -14.83
C PRO A 77 4.27 -9.08 -13.48
N HIS A 78 4.67 -9.87 -12.50
CA HIS A 78 4.96 -9.42 -11.15
C HIS A 78 6.15 -10.18 -10.55
N HIS A 79 6.71 -9.63 -9.49
CA HIS A 79 7.91 -10.16 -8.83
C HIS A 79 7.63 -11.26 -7.79
N PHE A 80 6.37 -11.49 -7.42
CA PHE A 80 5.99 -12.44 -6.37
C PHE A 80 6.30 -13.89 -6.79
N LEU A 81 6.93 -14.66 -5.90
CA LEU A 81 7.25 -16.07 -6.08
C LEU A 81 6.40 -16.95 -5.16
N THR A 82 6.53 -16.77 -3.84
CA THR A 82 5.79 -17.53 -2.85
C THR A 82 5.75 -16.82 -1.50
N ALA A 83 4.72 -17.11 -0.71
CA ALA A 83 4.63 -16.75 0.70
C ALA A 83 4.54 -17.99 1.61
N GLN A 84 4.68 -19.19 1.04
CA GLN A 84 4.63 -20.44 1.78
C GLN A 84 6.00 -20.77 2.39
N LEU A 85 6.10 -20.86 3.71
CA LEU A 85 7.36 -21.19 4.39
C LEU A 85 7.97 -22.52 3.93
N ALA A 86 7.15 -23.47 3.49
CA ALA A 86 7.61 -24.75 2.98
C ALA A 86 8.47 -24.62 1.71
N ASP A 87 8.24 -23.55 0.93
CA ASP A 87 8.98 -23.26 -0.31
C ASP A 87 10.22 -22.39 -0.06
N TYR A 88 10.38 -21.85 1.14
CA TYR A 88 11.54 -21.00 1.48
C TYR A 88 12.81 -21.85 1.59
N PRO A 89 13.99 -21.25 1.30
CA PRO A 89 15.27 -21.84 1.62
C PRO A 89 15.32 -22.31 3.07
N ARG A 90 16.05 -23.43 3.31
CA ARG A 90 16.05 -24.10 4.62
C ARG A 90 16.44 -23.18 5.78
N GLU A 91 17.39 -22.28 5.52
CA GLU A 91 17.89 -21.32 6.51
C GLU A 91 16.81 -20.35 7.00
N LEU A 92 15.79 -20.06 6.20
CA LEU A 92 14.68 -19.18 6.59
C LEU A 92 13.61 -19.87 7.42
N ARG A 93 13.46 -21.19 7.27
CA ARG A 93 12.36 -21.95 7.92
C ARG A 93 12.49 -21.99 9.44
N SER A 94 13.71 -21.80 9.97
CA SER A 94 13.94 -21.70 11.43
C SER A 94 13.36 -20.43 12.06
N PHE A 95 12.98 -19.43 11.26
CA PHE A 95 12.40 -18.16 11.69
C PHE A 95 10.88 -18.10 11.45
N ALA A 96 10.21 -19.24 11.46
CA ALA A 96 8.77 -19.34 11.18
C ALA A 96 7.91 -18.43 12.05
N ASP A 97 8.29 -18.24 13.31
CA ASP A 97 7.65 -17.34 14.29
C ASP A 97 7.60 -15.88 13.82
N GLN A 98 8.61 -15.44 13.07
CA GLN A 98 8.72 -14.08 12.54
C GLN A 98 8.25 -13.94 11.09
N LEU A 99 8.20 -15.03 10.32
CA LEU A 99 7.98 -15.00 8.88
C LEU A 99 6.60 -15.50 8.46
N ALA A 100 5.98 -16.41 9.22
CA ALA A 100 4.72 -17.04 8.82
C ALA A 100 3.60 -16.02 8.58
N GLY A 101 3.01 -16.09 7.38
CA GLY A 101 1.87 -15.28 6.97
C GLY A 101 2.16 -13.79 6.77
N ARG A 102 3.40 -13.32 7.02
CA ARG A 102 3.78 -11.90 6.90
C ARG A 102 5.02 -11.64 6.04
N SER A 103 5.48 -12.64 5.33
CA SER A 103 6.62 -12.53 4.43
C SER A 103 6.34 -13.14 3.07
N MET A 104 7.07 -12.72 2.07
CA MET A 104 7.05 -13.27 0.73
C MET A 104 8.47 -13.27 0.13
N LEU A 105 8.80 -14.30 -0.64
CA LEU A 105 9.95 -14.31 -1.53
C LEU A 105 9.54 -13.68 -2.85
N VAL A 106 10.41 -12.82 -3.36
CA VAL A 106 10.18 -12.09 -4.60
C VAL A 106 11.45 -12.05 -5.45
N GLU A 107 11.29 -11.92 -6.74
CA GLU A 107 12.38 -11.65 -7.67
C GLU A 107 12.92 -10.23 -7.49
N LYS A 108 14.25 -10.06 -7.58
CA LYS A 108 14.86 -8.73 -7.62
C LYS A 108 14.51 -8.05 -8.93
N ALA A 109 14.05 -6.81 -8.84
CA ALA A 109 13.83 -5.93 -9.99
C ALA A 109 14.39 -4.54 -9.68
N ARG A 110 14.81 -3.82 -10.68
CA ARG A 110 15.24 -2.41 -10.54
C ARG A 110 14.00 -1.51 -10.51
N PRO A 111 13.67 -0.88 -9.38
CA PRO A 111 12.49 -0.02 -9.29
C PRO A 111 12.58 1.18 -10.25
N PHE A 112 11.44 1.58 -10.82
CA PHE A 112 11.33 2.89 -11.43
C PHE A 112 11.33 4.00 -10.35
N PRO A 113 11.92 5.17 -10.63
CA PRO A 113 12.04 6.26 -9.65
C PRO A 113 10.77 7.10 -9.53
N ILE A 114 9.62 6.48 -9.72
CA ILE A 114 8.29 7.07 -9.59
C ILE A 114 7.32 6.11 -8.90
N GLU A 115 6.30 6.67 -8.27
CA GLU A 115 5.14 5.96 -7.79
C GLU A 115 3.98 6.15 -8.77
N CYS A 116 3.34 5.06 -9.17
CA CYS A 116 2.21 5.08 -10.09
C CYS A 116 0.90 5.13 -9.30
N VAL A 117 0.41 6.34 -9.03
CA VAL A 117 -0.86 6.53 -8.32
C VAL A 117 -2.01 6.62 -9.31
N VAL A 118 -3.06 5.83 -9.06
CA VAL A 118 -4.33 5.92 -9.80
C VAL A 118 -5.44 6.34 -8.85
N ARG A 119 -6.23 7.33 -9.27
CA ARG A 119 -7.34 7.86 -8.47
C ARG A 119 -8.66 7.73 -9.21
N GLY A 120 -9.61 7.06 -8.61
CA GLY A 120 -11.01 7.05 -9.05
C GLY A 120 -11.89 8.01 -8.27
N TYR A 121 -11.35 8.54 -7.17
CA TYR A 121 -12.02 9.48 -6.28
C TYR A 121 -11.04 10.57 -5.86
N LEU A 122 -11.57 11.76 -5.56
CA LEU A 122 -10.77 12.90 -5.15
C LEU A 122 -10.56 12.90 -3.63
N ALA A 123 -9.35 12.60 -3.21
CA ALA A 123 -8.97 12.52 -1.79
C ALA A 123 -7.49 12.87 -1.57
N GLY A 124 -7.07 13.06 -0.33
CA GLY A 124 -5.68 13.24 0.08
C GLY A 124 -4.94 14.34 -0.68
N SER A 125 -3.73 14.03 -1.20
CA SER A 125 -2.90 14.99 -1.95
C SER A 125 -3.58 15.50 -3.22
N GLY A 126 -4.34 14.65 -3.91
CA GLY A 126 -5.11 15.04 -5.10
C GLY A 126 -6.18 16.08 -4.78
N LEU A 127 -6.92 15.92 -3.67
CA LEU A 127 -7.90 16.92 -3.22
C LEU A 127 -7.21 18.24 -2.83
N LYS A 128 -6.06 18.16 -2.14
CA LYS A 128 -5.29 19.36 -1.75
C LYS A 128 -4.86 20.15 -2.97
N GLU A 129 -4.31 19.49 -3.97
CA GLU A 129 -3.87 20.12 -5.23
C GLU A 129 -5.06 20.69 -6.01
N TYR A 130 -6.15 19.93 -6.15
CA TYR A 130 -7.37 20.39 -6.81
C TYR A 130 -7.96 21.64 -6.17
N ARG A 131 -7.98 21.73 -4.83
CA ARG A 131 -8.46 22.93 -4.14
C ARG A 131 -7.63 24.18 -4.45
N ALA A 132 -6.34 24.00 -4.67
CA ALA A 132 -5.42 25.10 -4.97
C ALA A 132 -5.46 25.53 -6.44
N THR A 133 -5.53 24.57 -7.38
CA THR A 133 -5.26 24.81 -8.80
C THR A 133 -6.36 24.36 -9.75
N ARG A 134 -7.37 23.63 -9.27
CA ARG A 134 -8.39 22.94 -10.08
C ARG A 134 -7.81 21.86 -11.01
N THR A 135 -6.56 21.45 -10.74
CA THR A 135 -5.88 20.38 -11.46
C THR A 135 -5.35 19.33 -10.48
N VAL A 136 -5.01 18.14 -10.99
CA VAL A 136 -4.20 17.14 -10.27
C VAL A 136 -3.16 16.62 -11.25
N CYS A 137 -1.87 16.75 -10.94
CA CYS A 137 -0.76 16.41 -11.84
C CYS A 137 -0.90 17.06 -13.23
N GLY A 138 -1.39 18.31 -13.30
CA GLY A 138 -1.65 19.03 -14.55
C GLY A 138 -2.98 18.66 -15.25
N ILE A 139 -3.69 17.62 -14.80
CA ILE A 139 -4.98 17.21 -15.36
C ILE A 139 -6.07 18.16 -14.84
N LYS A 140 -6.75 18.87 -15.75
CA LYS A 140 -7.89 19.73 -15.40
C LYS A 140 -9.08 18.88 -15.00
N LEU A 141 -9.71 19.20 -13.87
CA LEU A 141 -10.90 18.54 -13.39
C LEU A 141 -12.10 19.50 -13.38
N PRO A 142 -13.34 18.99 -13.46
CA PRO A 142 -14.55 19.79 -13.39
C PRO A 142 -14.60 20.62 -12.10
N ALA A 143 -15.29 21.76 -12.16
CA ALA A 143 -15.57 22.57 -10.97
C ALA A 143 -16.58 21.85 -10.06
N GLY A 144 -16.55 22.18 -8.76
CA GLY A 144 -17.53 21.70 -7.77
C GLY A 144 -17.20 20.35 -7.15
N LEU A 145 -16.05 19.72 -7.47
CA LEU A 145 -15.62 18.51 -6.79
C LEU A 145 -15.23 18.81 -5.33
N SER A 146 -15.56 17.87 -4.46
CA SER A 146 -15.33 17.91 -3.03
C SER A 146 -14.61 16.66 -2.53
N ASP A 147 -14.35 16.55 -1.23
CA ASP A 147 -13.76 15.36 -0.65
C ASP A 147 -14.61 14.12 -0.92
N GLY A 148 -13.98 13.07 -1.37
CA GLY A 148 -14.65 11.83 -1.74
C GLY A 148 -15.42 11.88 -3.08
N SER A 149 -15.41 12.99 -3.84
CA SER A 149 -16.08 13.02 -5.15
C SER A 149 -15.53 11.93 -6.07
N ARG A 150 -16.43 11.12 -6.63
CA ARG A 150 -16.10 10.14 -7.67
C ARG A 150 -15.74 10.88 -8.96
N LEU A 151 -14.63 10.49 -9.58
CA LEU A 151 -14.25 10.99 -10.88
C LEU A 151 -15.00 10.22 -11.97
N GLU A 152 -15.36 10.90 -13.06
CA GLU A 152 -16.02 10.27 -14.20
C GLU A 152 -15.20 9.10 -14.74
N GLU A 153 -13.90 9.36 -14.96
CA GLU A 153 -12.90 8.35 -15.27
C GLU A 153 -11.77 8.40 -14.25
N PRO A 154 -11.16 7.24 -13.90
CA PRO A 154 -9.95 7.23 -13.11
C PRO A 154 -8.84 8.02 -13.79
N ILE A 155 -8.02 8.69 -13.01
CA ILE A 155 -6.87 9.46 -13.51
C ILE A 155 -5.56 8.87 -13.00
N PHE A 156 -4.52 8.92 -13.86
CA PHE A 156 -3.15 8.56 -13.49
C PHE A 156 -2.44 9.81 -12.97
N THR A 157 -2.02 9.78 -11.73
CA THR A 157 -1.44 10.91 -10.99
C THR A 157 -0.14 10.48 -10.33
N PRO A 158 0.94 10.35 -11.12
CA PRO A 158 2.22 9.85 -10.61
C PRO A 158 2.82 10.78 -9.57
N ALA A 159 3.70 10.22 -8.73
CA ALA A 159 4.46 10.97 -7.75
C ALA A 159 5.94 10.59 -7.82
N THR A 160 6.80 11.46 -7.28
CA THR A 160 8.20 11.12 -7.05
C THR A 160 8.30 9.98 -6.06
N LYS A 161 9.36 9.18 -6.15
CA LYS A 161 9.78 8.27 -5.08
C LYS A 161 10.90 8.97 -4.32
N ALA A 162 10.52 9.74 -3.30
CA ALA A 162 11.48 10.53 -2.54
C ALA A 162 12.44 9.65 -1.75
N VAL A 163 13.73 9.93 -1.81
CA VAL A 163 14.75 9.30 -0.94
C VAL A 163 14.67 9.88 0.46
N ALA A 164 14.25 11.15 0.58
CA ALA A 164 14.00 11.85 1.84
C ALA A 164 12.85 12.85 1.65
N GLY A 165 12.04 13.04 2.69
CA GLY A 165 10.86 13.92 2.65
C GLY A 165 9.58 13.19 2.20
N HIS A 166 8.69 13.92 1.52
CA HIS A 166 7.41 13.42 1.05
C HIS A 166 7.44 13.20 -0.47
N ASP A 167 6.68 12.19 -0.92
CA ASP A 167 6.42 12.01 -2.34
C ASP A 167 5.56 13.17 -2.86
N GLU A 168 5.98 13.78 -3.96
CA GLU A 168 5.30 14.92 -4.58
C GLU A 168 4.63 14.49 -5.87
N ASN A 169 3.39 14.95 -6.08
CA ASN A 169 2.71 14.76 -7.34
C ASN A 169 3.52 15.40 -8.48
N ILE A 170 3.68 14.68 -9.60
CA ILE A 170 4.39 15.14 -10.79
C ILE A 170 3.49 15.10 -12.02
N THR A 171 3.80 15.93 -13.01
CA THR A 171 3.06 15.94 -14.28
C THR A 171 3.43 14.75 -15.17
N TRP A 172 2.65 14.57 -16.25
CA TRP A 172 2.97 13.60 -17.28
C TRP A 172 4.32 13.87 -17.94
N GLU A 173 4.59 15.12 -18.28
CA GLU A 173 5.83 15.57 -18.92
C GLU A 173 7.04 15.29 -18.01
N GLU A 174 6.91 15.53 -16.73
CA GLU A 174 7.96 15.22 -15.77
C GLU A 174 8.16 13.71 -15.62
N THR A 175 7.09 12.93 -15.65
CA THR A 175 7.17 11.46 -15.64
C THR A 175 7.94 10.95 -16.86
N VAL A 176 7.59 11.44 -18.06
CA VAL A 176 8.30 11.09 -19.31
C VAL A 176 9.77 11.49 -19.24
N SER A 177 10.07 12.66 -18.71
CA SER A 177 11.46 13.11 -18.53
C SER A 177 12.29 12.17 -17.62
N ARG A 178 11.67 11.57 -16.61
CA ARG A 178 12.35 10.71 -15.65
C ARG A 178 12.59 9.28 -16.14
N ILE A 179 11.64 8.71 -16.89
CA ILE A 179 11.66 7.27 -17.24
C ILE A 179 11.54 6.98 -18.74
N GLY A 180 11.39 8.00 -19.57
CA GLY A 180 11.17 7.87 -21.00
C GLY A 180 9.69 7.62 -21.36
N GLU A 181 9.29 8.05 -22.55
CA GLU A 181 7.89 8.01 -23.01
C GLU A 181 7.35 6.57 -23.11
N GLU A 182 8.16 5.63 -23.58
CA GLU A 182 7.77 4.24 -23.72
C GLU A 182 7.40 3.63 -22.35
N HIS A 183 8.28 3.76 -21.35
CA HIS A 183 8.00 3.24 -20.01
C HIS A 183 6.84 3.98 -19.37
N ALA A 184 6.81 5.31 -19.45
CA ALA A 184 5.71 6.10 -18.87
C ALA A 184 4.34 5.66 -19.41
N THR A 185 4.24 5.47 -20.72
CA THR A 185 3.00 5.02 -21.38
C THR A 185 2.60 3.61 -20.93
N LYS A 186 3.55 2.67 -20.88
CA LYS A 186 3.29 1.29 -20.42
C LYS A 186 2.87 1.27 -18.95
N LEU A 187 3.57 1.98 -18.06
CA LEU A 187 3.25 2.03 -16.64
C LEU A 187 1.87 2.65 -16.40
N ARG A 188 1.53 3.74 -17.10
CA ARG A 188 0.18 4.33 -17.04
C ARG A 188 -0.88 3.32 -17.46
N GLY A 189 -0.72 2.66 -18.60
CA GLY A 189 -1.67 1.68 -19.12
C GLY A 189 -1.89 0.55 -18.13
N LEU A 190 -0.82 -0.13 -17.70
CA LEU A 190 -0.89 -1.25 -16.75
C LEU A 190 -1.51 -0.83 -15.41
N SER A 191 -1.14 0.34 -14.87
CA SER A 191 -1.68 0.83 -13.59
C SER A 191 -3.18 1.14 -13.69
N MET A 192 -3.61 1.78 -14.78
CA MET A 192 -5.02 2.10 -15.02
C MET A 192 -5.88 0.85 -15.19
N ASP A 193 -5.39 -0.14 -15.94
CA ASP A 193 -6.11 -1.39 -16.17
C ASP A 193 -6.21 -2.23 -14.90
N LEU A 194 -5.11 -2.31 -14.14
CA LEU A 194 -5.11 -2.98 -12.83
C LEU A 194 -6.10 -2.32 -11.89
N TYR A 195 -6.06 -0.99 -11.78
CA TYR A 195 -6.99 -0.24 -10.93
C TYR A 195 -8.45 -0.49 -11.32
N ARG A 196 -8.80 -0.41 -12.61
CA ARG A 196 -10.19 -0.62 -13.07
C ARG A 196 -10.71 -2.00 -12.69
N LYS A 197 -9.94 -3.05 -12.92
CA LYS A 197 -10.32 -4.43 -12.58
C LYS A 197 -10.43 -4.64 -11.07
N ALA A 198 -9.45 -4.15 -10.30
CA ALA A 198 -9.44 -4.26 -8.86
C ALA A 198 -10.61 -3.48 -8.23
N ARG A 199 -10.89 -2.27 -8.73
CA ARG A 199 -12.02 -1.45 -8.28
C ARG A 199 -13.35 -2.18 -8.50
N ALA A 200 -13.58 -2.73 -9.69
CA ALA A 200 -14.81 -3.47 -9.98
C ALA A 200 -14.98 -4.69 -9.06
N TYR A 201 -13.91 -5.43 -8.81
CA TYR A 201 -13.90 -6.55 -7.87
C TYR A 201 -14.23 -6.11 -6.44
N ALA A 202 -13.56 -5.07 -5.95
CA ALA A 202 -13.72 -4.57 -4.58
C ALA A 202 -15.11 -3.95 -4.34
N GLU A 203 -15.66 -3.21 -5.32
CA GLU A 203 -17.04 -2.68 -5.26
C GLU A 203 -18.06 -3.82 -5.09
N GLY A 204 -17.88 -4.94 -5.79
CA GLY A 204 -18.71 -6.16 -5.61
C GLY A 204 -18.56 -6.82 -4.21
N ARG A 205 -17.57 -6.43 -3.43
CA ARG A 205 -17.29 -6.88 -2.07
C ARG A 205 -17.57 -5.81 -1.00
N GLY A 206 -18.21 -4.70 -1.38
CA GLY A 206 -18.57 -3.62 -0.48
C GLY A 206 -17.43 -2.66 -0.13
N ILE A 207 -16.34 -2.67 -0.90
CA ILE A 207 -15.19 -1.78 -0.71
C ILE A 207 -14.99 -0.88 -1.92
N ILE A 208 -14.90 0.42 -1.68
CA ILE A 208 -14.40 1.40 -2.65
C ILE A 208 -12.88 1.48 -2.51
N ILE A 209 -12.15 1.25 -3.61
CA ILE A 209 -10.75 1.63 -3.73
C ILE A 209 -10.71 3.05 -4.29
N ALA A 210 -10.54 4.04 -3.41
CA ALA A 210 -10.59 5.44 -3.82
C ALA A 210 -9.38 5.86 -4.65
N ASP A 211 -8.22 5.49 -4.19
CA ASP A 211 -6.95 5.58 -4.91
C ASP A 211 -6.03 4.45 -4.47
N THR A 212 -5.00 4.21 -5.26
CA THR A 212 -3.95 3.25 -4.95
C THR A 212 -2.64 3.69 -5.57
N LYS A 213 -1.55 3.26 -4.94
CA LYS A 213 -0.19 3.44 -5.37
C LYS A 213 0.39 2.10 -5.79
N PHE A 214 0.87 2.02 -7.02
CA PHE A 214 1.62 0.89 -7.53
C PHE A 214 3.09 1.23 -7.67
N GLU A 215 3.94 0.25 -7.41
CA GLU A 215 5.36 0.30 -7.71
C GLU A 215 5.70 -0.69 -8.83
N TRP A 216 6.51 -0.24 -9.76
CA TRP A 216 6.94 -1.03 -10.90
C TRP A 216 8.45 -1.10 -10.96
N GLY A 217 8.95 -2.20 -11.47
CA GLY A 217 10.38 -2.41 -11.66
C GLY A 217 10.70 -2.99 -13.04
N LEU A 218 11.96 -2.94 -13.39
CA LEU A 218 12.49 -3.56 -14.60
C LEU A 218 13.32 -4.78 -14.22
N ARG A 219 12.95 -5.95 -14.74
CA ARG A 219 13.67 -7.22 -14.61
C ARG A 219 13.90 -7.81 -15.99
N GLU A 220 15.17 -8.00 -16.36
CA GLU A 220 15.54 -8.58 -17.67
C GLU A 220 14.84 -7.92 -18.86
N GLY A 221 14.72 -6.59 -18.83
CA GLY A 221 14.04 -5.80 -19.87
C GLY A 221 12.50 -5.84 -19.81
N ARG A 222 11.90 -6.58 -18.86
CA ARG A 222 10.44 -6.66 -18.68
C ARG A 222 9.99 -5.79 -17.52
N ILE A 223 8.88 -5.10 -17.71
CA ILE A 223 8.20 -4.37 -16.63
C ILE A 223 7.46 -5.39 -15.76
N VAL A 224 7.68 -5.34 -14.46
CA VAL A 224 7.02 -6.20 -13.46
C VAL A 224 6.45 -5.34 -12.33
N LEU A 225 5.29 -5.72 -11.83
CA LEU A 225 4.70 -5.12 -10.62
C LEU A 225 5.51 -5.59 -9.42
N ILE A 226 5.91 -4.67 -8.56
CA ILE A 226 6.73 -4.94 -7.38
C ILE A 226 6.07 -4.39 -6.12
N ASP A 227 6.68 -4.68 -4.97
CA ASP A 227 6.25 -4.24 -3.65
C ASP A 227 4.90 -4.86 -3.21
N GLU A 228 4.16 -4.18 -2.37
CA GLU A 228 2.79 -4.55 -2.01
C GLU A 228 1.78 -4.05 -3.05
N VAL A 229 0.65 -4.73 -3.14
CA VAL A 229 -0.37 -4.35 -4.10
C VAL A 229 -1.75 -4.29 -3.45
N LEU A 230 -2.44 -3.14 -3.63
CA LEU A 230 -3.84 -2.95 -3.23
C LEU A 230 -4.12 -3.34 -1.76
N THR A 231 -3.25 -2.87 -0.87
CA THR A 231 -3.37 -3.06 0.57
C THR A 231 -3.88 -1.78 1.24
N PRO A 232 -4.32 -1.84 2.50
CA PRO A 232 -4.66 -0.63 3.27
C PRO A 232 -3.50 0.36 3.48
N ASP A 233 -2.25 -0.03 3.21
CA ASP A 233 -1.09 0.86 3.27
C ASP A 233 -0.82 1.57 1.94
N SER A 234 -1.06 0.91 0.81
CA SER A 234 -0.88 1.47 -0.53
C SER A 234 -2.14 2.10 -1.11
N SER A 235 -3.31 1.92 -0.48
CA SER A 235 -4.63 2.31 -1.02
C SER A 235 -5.51 2.97 0.05
N ARG A 236 -6.48 3.79 -0.39
CA ARG A 236 -7.61 4.19 0.44
C ARG A 236 -8.79 3.28 0.20
N PHE A 237 -9.20 2.57 1.24
CA PHE A 237 -10.35 1.68 1.23
C PHE A 237 -11.49 2.27 2.03
N TRP A 238 -12.63 2.50 1.38
CA TRP A 238 -13.84 3.00 2.05
C TRP A 238 -14.96 1.97 2.01
N PRO A 239 -15.76 1.85 3.09
CA PRO A 239 -16.97 1.06 3.05
C PRO A 239 -17.95 1.66 2.03
N LEU A 240 -18.39 0.85 1.09
CA LEU A 240 -19.33 1.30 0.05
C LEU A 240 -20.68 1.74 0.65
N ALA A 241 -21.12 1.07 1.70
CA ALA A 241 -22.41 1.35 2.37
C ALA A 241 -22.44 2.74 3.05
N ASP A 242 -21.30 3.23 3.51
CA ASP A 242 -21.20 4.50 4.25
C ASP A 242 -20.68 5.66 3.40
N TYR A 243 -20.39 5.38 2.12
CA TYR A 243 -19.83 6.37 1.21
C TYR A 243 -20.78 7.54 0.98
N ALA A 244 -20.28 8.75 1.18
CA ALA A 244 -21.01 9.98 0.84
C ALA A 244 -20.02 11.10 0.50
N PRO A 245 -20.05 11.64 -0.74
CA PRO A 245 -19.18 12.74 -1.14
C PRO A 245 -19.43 14.02 -0.34
N GLY A 246 -18.41 14.86 -0.22
CA GLY A 246 -18.50 16.16 0.46
C GLY A 246 -18.16 16.12 1.95
N LYS A 247 -17.86 14.97 2.50
CA LYS A 247 -17.44 14.80 3.91
C LYS A 247 -16.27 13.80 4.04
N PRO A 248 -15.54 13.78 5.16
CA PRO A 248 -14.55 12.73 5.43
C PRO A 248 -15.19 11.33 5.35
N GLN A 249 -14.50 10.41 4.69
CA GLN A 249 -14.98 9.05 4.49
C GLN A 249 -14.54 8.14 5.64
N PRO A 250 -15.42 7.27 6.18
CA PRO A 250 -14.97 6.13 6.97
C PRO A 250 -13.96 5.32 6.16
N SER A 251 -12.96 4.73 6.80
CA SER A 251 -11.94 3.98 6.09
C SER A 251 -11.53 2.70 6.78
N PHE A 252 -11.03 1.75 5.99
CA PHE A 252 -10.39 0.52 6.45
C PHE A 252 -8.86 0.61 6.45
N ASP A 253 -8.31 1.80 6.19
CA ASP A 253 -6.89 2.08 6.14
C ASP A 253 -6.42 2.91 7.34
N LYS A 254 -5.19 3.40 7.27
CA LYS A 254 -4.57 4.22 8.32
C LYS A 254 -5.15 5.63 8.51
N GLN A 255 -6.22 6.00 7.79
CA GLN A 255 -6.86 7.30 7.96
C GLN A 255 -7.43 7.46 9.38
N PHE A 256 -7.94 6.37 9.98
CA PHE A 256 -8.41 6.40 11.36
C PHE A 256 -7.33 6.84 12.37
N VAL A 257 -6.10 6.36 12.20
CA VAL A 257 -4.97 6.82 13.03
C VAL A 257 -4.58 8.25 12.68
N ARG A 258 -4.62 8.64 11.41
CA ARG A 258 -4.33 10.03 11.01
C ARG A 258 -5.31 11.01 11.62
N ASP A 259 -6.60 10.69 11.61
CA ASP A 259 -7.66 11.53 12.20
C ASP A 259 -7.44 11.70 13.72
N TYR A 260 -7.08 10.62 14.41
CA TYR A 260 -6.69 10.68 15.82
C TYR A 260 -5.48 11.58 16.03
N LEU A 261 -4.41 11.41 15.27
CA LEU A 261 -3.19 12.21 15.40
C LEU A 261 -3.43 13.70 15.07
N GLU A 262 -4.31 13.98 14.12
CA GLU A 262 -4.71 15.36 13.79
C GLU A 262 -5.52 16.02 14.93
N SER A 263 -6.34 15.24 15.63
CA SER A 263 -7.09 15.74 16.79
C SER A 263 -6.19 16.19 17.95
N LEU A 264 -4.95 15.66 18.01
CA LEU A 264 -3.95 16.04 19.01
C LEU A 264 -3.17 17.32 18.66
N HIS A 265 -3.43 17.93 17.49
CA HIS A 265 -2.68 19.10 16.97
C HIS A 265 -1.16 18.86 16.94
N TRP A 266 -0.74 17.59 16.72
CA TRP A 266 0.66 17.21 16.63
C TRP A 266 1.31 17.83 15.38
N ASN A 267 2.53 18.32 15.52
CA ASN A 267 3.29 18.98 14.44
C ASN A 267 3.82 18.03 13.35
N LYS A 268 3.47 16.74 13.40
CA LYS A 268 3.90 15.68 12.46
C LYS A 268 5.43 15.46 12.42
N GLN A 269 6.11 15.78 13.51
CA GLN A 269 7.55 15.56 13.68
C GLN A 269 7.84 14.54 14.79
N PRO A 270 8.92 13.76 14.71
CA PRO A 270 9.35 12.90 15.82
C PRO A 270 9.64 13.72 17.09
N PRO A 271 9.37 13.15 18.27
CA PRO A 271 8.79 11.84 18.52
C PRO A 271 7.27 11.82 18.30
N PRO A 272 6.69 10.70 17.81
CA PRO A 272 5.24 10.61 17.67
C PRO A 272 4.53 10.54 19.03
N PRO A 273 3.31 11.05 19.14
CA PRO A 273 2.47 10.82 20.32
C PRO A 273 2.13 9.32 20.43
N PRO A 274 1.88 8.82 21.65
CA PRO A 274 1.48 7.43 21.85
C PRO A 274 0.08 7.17 21.27
N LEU A 275 -0.13 5.97 20.75
CA LEU A 275 -1.45 5.51 20.31
C LEU A 275 -2.16 4.81 21.47
N PRO A 276 -3.35 5.25 21.89
CA PRO A 276 -4.15 4.54 22.88
C PRO A 276 -4.51 3.11 22.43
N SER A 277 -4.69 2.21 23.38
CA SER A 277 -4.97 0.81 23.07
C SER A 277 -6.24 0.59 22.24
N ASP A 278 -7.27 1.41 22.46
CA ASP A 278 -8.50 1.36 21.66
C ASP A 278 -8.30 1.81 20.20
N VAL A 279 -7.40 2.78 19.97
CA VAL A 279 -7.01 3.21 18.60
C VAL A 279 -6.24 2.10 17.90
N VAL A 280 -5.29 1.47 18.59
CA VAL A 280 -4.52 0.32 18.07
C VAL A 280 -5.45 -0.84 17.73
N GLU A 281 -6.37 -1.19 18.63
CA GLU A 281 -7.29 -2.31 18.45
C GLU A 281 -8.28 -2.08 17.29
N LYS A 282 -8.93 -0.93 17.27
CA LYS A 282 -9.83 -0.55 16.18
C LYS A 282 -9.12 -0.49 14.81
N THR A 283 -7.85 -0.05 14.79
CA THR A 283 -7.06 -0.06 13.56
C THR A 283 -6.81 -1.50 13.09
N SER A 284 -6.40 -2.40 13.98
CA SER A 284 -6.22 -3.81 13.66
C SER A 284 -7.53 -4.45 13.15
N GLU A 285 -8.67 -4.16 13.77
CA GLU A 285 -9.99 -4.65 13.34
C GLU A 285 -10.32 -4.20 11.92
N LYS A 286 -10.08 -2.91 11.59
CA LYS A 286 -10.32 -2.36 10.24
C LYS A 286 -9.46 -3.04 9.17
N TYR A 287 -8.20 -3.32 9.45
CA TYR A 287 -7.30 -4.04 8.53
C TYR A 287 -7.79 -5.48 8.30
N ARG A 288 -8.16 -6.19 9.36
CA ARG A 288 -8.71 -7.55 9.26
C ARG A 288 -10.07 -7.59 8.56
N GLU A 289 -10.89 -6.58 8.76
CA GLU A 289 -12.18 -6.49 8.08
C GLU A 289 -12.01 -6.24 6.58
N ALA A 290 -11.12 -5.34 6.17
CA ALA A 290 -10.78 -5.15 4.76
C ALA A 290 -10.32 -6.46 4.12
N PHE A 291 -9.43 -7.19 4.81
CA PHE A 291 -8.97 -8.50 4.36
C PHE A 291 -10.14 -9.47 4.15
N ARG A 292 -10.99 -9.64 5.17
CA ARG A 292 -12.14 -10.55 5.14
C ARG A 292 -13.11 -10.21 4.00
N LEU A 293 -13.39 -8.93 3.79
CA LEU A 293 -14.31 -8.49 2.73
C LEU A 293 -13.73 -8.79 1.34
N LEU A 294 -12.45 -8.47 1.10
CA LEU A 294 -11.81 -8.67 -0.19
C LEU A 294 -11.59 -10.15 -0.52
N THR A 295 -11.12 -10.93 0.43
CA THR A 295 -10.76 -12.34 0.20
C THR A 295 -11.94 -13.29 0.39
N GLY A 296 -12.93 -12.93 1.20
CA GLY A 296 -14.04 -13.80 1.61
C GLY A 296 -13.69 -14.73 2.77
N HIS A 297 -12.48 -14.65 3.34
CA HIS A 297 -11.99 -15.52 4.41
C HIS A 297 -11.49 -14.69 5.59
N PRO A 298 -11.53 -15.22 6.83
CA PRO A 298 -10.84 -14.59 7.95
C PRO A 298 -9.32 -14.65 7.74
N LEU A 299 -8.59 -13.80 8.44
CA LEU A 299 -7.14 -13.90 8.52
C LEU A 299 -6.76 -15.14 9.35
N ASP A 300 -5.92 -16.00 8.81
CA ASP A 300 -5.44 -17.24 9.45
C ASP A 300 -4.48 -16.98 10.63
#